data_83dc78155f8d0f7b6ab729a10b4ffc6e
#
_entry.id   83dc78155f8d0f7b6ab729a10b4ffc6e
#
_cell.length_a   1.000
_cell.length_b   1.000
_cell.length_c   1.000
_cell.angle_alpha   90.00
_cell.angle_beta   90.00
_cell.angle_gamma   90.00
#
_symmetry.space_group_name_H-M   'P 1'
#
loop_
_entity.id
_entity.type
_entity.pdbx_description
1 polymer ?
#
loop_
_entity_poly.entity_id
_entity_poly.type
_entity_poly.pdbx_seq_one_letter_code
_entity_poly.pdbx_strand_id
1 'polypeptide(L)'
;MTETSITQNAPILVAIDIAKARHEVLIAIPGKKRRPRLTILNQPDDFKRLTASLASYSLPIRGAYEATGNYHRAIAYHLAAAGFEMKLVSSVSLARTREALHNSWDKNDPKGAQVILHMMEIGNTQFYHDHWRAAPTTFRSCPKPMTSSLNPRLNFGTAS
;
A
#
# COMPACT_ATOMS: atom_id res chain seq x y z
N MET A 1 -14.64 -29.44 -23.59
CA MET A 1 -13.66 -29.80 -22.56
C MET A 1 -12.43 -28.90 -22.66
N THR A 2 -12.49 -27.70 -22.11
CA THR A 2 -11.32 -26.79 -22.03
C THR A 2 -11.60 -25.67 -21.03
N GLU A 3 -11.80 -26.03 -19.75
CA GLU A 3 -12.01 -25.06 -18.67
C GLU A 3 -10.83 -24.97 -17.68
N THR A 4 -9.68 -25.60 -17.96
CA THR A 4 -8.60 -25.75 -16.98
C THR A 4 -7.45 -24.75 -17.12
N SER A 5 -7.44 -23.91 -18.16
CA SER A 5 -6.27 -23.06 -18.47
C SER A 5 -6.34 -21.62 -17.96
N ILE A 6 -7.49 -21.13 -17.50
CA ILE A 6 -7.65 -19.72 -17.09
C ILE A 6 -7.30 -19.50 -15.61
N THR A 7 -7.33 -20.55 -14.81
CA THR A 7 -7.14 -20.43 -13.35
C THR A 7 -5.67 -20.33 -12.92
N GLN A 8 -4.72 -20.67 -13.78
CA GLN A 8 -3.28 -20.72 -13.41
C GLN A 8 -2.60 -19.35 -13.34
N ASN A 9 -3.21 -18.28 -13.83
CA ASN A 9 -2.60 -16.94 -13.87
C ASN A 9 -3.40 -15.88 -13.09
N ALA A 10 -4.42 -16.28 -12.34
CA ALA A 10 -5.20 -15.34 -11.55
C ALA A 10 -4.35 -14.80 -10.38
N PRO A 11 -4.36 -13.48 -10.12
CA PRO A 11 -3.57 -12.89 -9.05
C PRO A 11 -4.12 -13.29 -7.67
N ILE A 12 -3.23 -13.38 -6.70
CA ILE A 12 -3.61 -13.38 -5.29
C ILE A 12 -4.13 -11.99 -4.93
N LEU A 13 -5.32 -11.92 -4.34
CA LEU A 13 -5.88 -10.65 -3.88
C LEU A 13 -5.56 -10.46 -2.40
N VAL A 14 -5.05 -9.28 -2.05
CA VAL A 14 -4.65 -8.91 -0.70
C VAL A 14 -5.39 -7.65 -0.30
N ALA A 15 -6.42 -7.79 0.52
CA ALA A 15 -7.17 -6.67 1.07
C ALA A 15 -6.58 -6.24 2.41
N ILE A 16 -6.33 -4.94 2.58
CA ILE A 16 -5.69 -4.39 3.77
C ILE A 16 -6.57 -3.29 4.36
N ASP A 17 -7.07 -3.54 5.56
CA ASP A 17 -7.76 -2.53 6.37
C ASP A 17 -6.71 -1.78 7.20
N ILE A 18 -6.54 -0.49 6.90
CA ILE A 18 -5.49 0.35 7.45
C ILE A 18 -5.92 0.97 8.77
N ALA A 19 -5.10 0.80 9.81
CA ALA A 19 -5.27 1.51 11.07
C ALA A 19 -3.92 2.03 11.60
N LYS A 20 -3.97 2.90 12.59
CA LYS A 20 -2.78 3.60 13.11
C LYS A 20 -1.70 2.64 13.65
N ALA A 21 -2.09 1.69 14.47
CA ALA A 21 -1.16 0.81 15.18
C ALA A 21 -0.96 -0.54 14.49
N ARG A 22 -2.00 -1.05 13.83
CA ARG A 22 -2.00 -2.38 13.20
C ARG A 22 -2.94 -2.41 12.01
N HIS A 23 -2.66 -3.28 11.06
CA HIS A 23 -3.49 -3.49 9.88
C HIS A 23 -4.06 -4.90 9.88
N GLU A 24 -5.31 -5.04 9.43
CA GLU A 24 -5.92 -6.34 9.16
C GLU A 24 -5.73 -6.69 7.68
N VAL A 25 -5.14 -7.85 7.42
CA VAL A 25 -4.85 -8.32 6.07
C VAL A 25 -5.66 -9.57 5.78
N LEU A 26 -6.38 -9.58 4.68
CA LEU A 26 -7.15 -10.72 4.20
C LEU A 26 -6.61 -11.14 2.82
N ILE A 27 -6.28 -12.41 2.66
CA ILE A 27 -5.65 -12.94 1.45
C ILE A 27 -6.59 -13.92 0.76
N ALA A 28 -6.90 -13.68 -0.50
CA ALA A 28 -7.66 -14.61 -1.33
C ALA A 28 -6.74 -15.24 -2.37
N ILE A 29 -6.52 -16.55 -2.23
CA ILE A 29 -5.66 -17.33 -3.11
C ILE A 29 -6.54 -18.02 -4.15
N PRO A 30 -6.24 -17.91 -5.47
CA PRO A 30 -7.00 -18.55 -6.51
C PRO A 30 -7.15 -20.06 -6.27
N GLY A 31 -8.37 -20.57 -6.44
CA GLY A 31 -8.68 -21.99 -6.22
C GLY A 31 -8.79 -22.45 -4.77
N LYS A 32 -8.50 -21.58 -3.78
CA LYS A 32 -8.66 -21.92 -2.35
C LYS A 32 -9.89 -21.23 -1.76
N LYS A 33 -10.75 -22.00 -1.11
CA LYS A 33 -11.93 -21.45 -0.40
C LYS A 33 -11.54 -20.72 0.89
N ARG A 34 -10.49 -21.18 1.57
CA ARG A 34 -9.98 -20.56 2.81
C ARG A 34 -9.23 -19.27 2.47
N ARG A 35 -9.62 -18.19 3.12
CA ARG A 35 -8.99 -16.86 3.02
C ARG A 35 -8.20 -16.59 4.31
N PRO A 36 -6.86 -16.74 4.30
CA PRO A 36 -6.03 -16.41 5.45
C PRO A 36 -6.24 -14.97 5.90
N ARG A 37 -6.35 -14.78 7.22
CA ARG A 37 -6.42 -13.46 7.86
C ARG A 37 -5.21 -13.28 8.75
N LEU A 38 -4.57 -12.13 8.65
CA LEU A 38 -3.40 -11.76 9.42
C LEU A 38 -3.62 -10.38 10.04
N THR A 39 -3.14 -10.21 11.26
CA THR A 39 -3.00 -8.89 11.87
C THR A 39 -1.52 -8.56 11.92
N ILE A 40 -1.11 -7.45 11.36
CA ILE A 40 0.27 -6.98 11.33
C ILE A 40 0.38 -5.62 12.01
N LEU A 41 1.49 -5.37 12.67
CA LEU A 41 1.77 -4.05 13.24
C LEU A 41 2.20 -3.07 12.14
N ASN A 42 1.94 -1.79 12.36
CA ASN A 42 2.36 -0.74 11.43
C ASN A 42 3.86 -0.44 11.61
N GLN A 43 4.71 -1.41 11.28
CA GLN A 43 6.17 -1.35 11.44
C GLN A 43 6.90 -2.11 10.31
N PRO A 44 8.12 -1.70 9.95
CA PRO A 44 8.87 -2.24 8.81
C PRO A 44 9.09 -3.74 8.85
N ASP A 45 9.33 -4.33 10.01
CA ASP A 45 9.62 -5.76 10.13
C ASP A 45 8.40 -6.62 9.82
N ASP A 46 7.20 -6.18 10.20
CA ASP A 46 5.95 -6.86 9.85
C ASP A 46 5.66 -6.73 8.35
N PHE A 47 5.96 -5.58 7.73
CA PHE A 47 5.81 -5.40 6.28
C PHE A 47 6.76 -6.31 5.50
N LYS A 48 8.02 -6.47 5.95
CA LYS A 48 8.97 -7.40 5.36
C LYS A 48 8.49 -8.85 5.47
N ARG A 49 7.96 -9.26 6.64
CA ARG A 49 7.41 -10.60 6.85
C ARG A 49 6.21 -10.87 5.94
N LEU A 50 5.29 -9.91 5.83
CA LEU A 50 4.15 -10.00 4.93
C LEU A 50 4.61 -10.13 3.47
N THR A 51 5.53 -9.28 3.04
CA THR A 51 6.08 -9.27 1.68
C THR A 51 6.73 -10.62 1.35
N ALA A 52 7.57 -11.14 2.24
CA ALA A 52 8.22 -12.44 2.06
C ALA A 52 7.21 -13.59 1.98
N SER A 53 6.20 -13.57 2.84
CA SER A 53 5.11 -14.56 2.83
C SER A 53 4.32 -14.53 1.52
N LEU A 54 4.00 -13.34 1.01
CA LEU A 54 3.28 -13.19 -0.26
C LEU A 54 4.15 -13.62 -1.45
N ALA A 55 5.42 -13.27 -1.46
CA ALA A 55 6.36 -13.65 -2.52
C ALA A 55 6.55 -15.18 -2.63
N SER A 56 6.40 -15.92 -1.52
CA SER A 56 6.54 -17.38 -1.50
C SER A 56 5.49 -18.12 -2.34
N TYR A 57 4.37 -17.48 -2.68
CA TYR A 57 3.34 -18.09 -3.51
C TYR A 57 3.69 -18.16 -5.01
N SER A 58 4.71 -17.42 -5.47
CA SER A 58 5.13 -17.37 -6.88
C SER A 58 3.99 -17.04 -7.87
N LEU A 59 2.98 -16.31 -7.42
CA LEU A 59 1.85 -15.84 -8.20
C LEU A 59 1.83 -14.30 -8.22
N PRO A 60 1.22 -13.67 -9.25
CA PRO A 60 1.00 -12.23 -9.23
C PRO A 60 0.22 -11.80 -7.99
N ILE A 61 0.66 -10.72 -7.36
CA ILE A 61 0.02 -10.18 -6.16
C ILE A 61 -0.64 -8.86 -6.51
N ARG A 62 -1.92 -8.75 -6.18
CA ARG A 62 -2.69 -7.51 -6.27
C ARG A 62 -3.22 -7.13 -4.89
N GLY A 63 -2.74 -6.02 -4.35
CA GLY A 63 -3.18 -5.47 -3.08
C GLY A 63 -4.16 -4.33 -3.26
N ALA A 64 -5.08 -4.15 -2.30
CA ALA A 64 -5.90 -2.96 -2.21
C ALA A 64 -6.11 -2.54 -0.77
N TYR A 65 -6.26 -1.23 -0.57
CA TYR A 65 -6.51 -0.64 0.73
C TYR A 65 -7.30 0.67 0.59
N GLU A 66 -7.94 1.08 1.67
CA GLU A 66 -8.51 2.42 1.80
C GLU A 66 -7.44 3.38 2.34
N ALA A 67 -7.27 4.53 1.69
CA ALA A 67 -6.33 5.56 2.13
C ALA A 67 -6.89 6.35 3.30
N THR A 68 -6.76 5.82 4.52
CA THR A 68 -7.14 6.51 5.75
C THR A 68 -5.95 7.24 6.32
N GLY A 69 -5.98 8.57 6.29
CA GLY A 69 -4.88 9.41 6.76
C GLY A 69 -3.54 9.08 6.05
N ASN A 70 -2.45 9.09 6.81
CA ASN A 70 -1.09 8.79 6.31
C ASN A 70 -0.59 7.38 6.65
N TYR A 71 -1.38 6.59 7.37
CA TYR A 71 -0.94 5.31 7.92
C TYR A 71 -0.70 4.23 6.86
N HIS A 72 -1.29 4.37 5.68
CA HIS A 72 -1.12 3.46 4.55
C HIS A 72 0.24 3.60 3.86
N ARG A 73 0.90 4.76 3.96
CA ARG A 73 2.09 5.10 3.14
C ARG A 73 3.22 4.10 3.29
N ALA A 74 3.56 3.73 4.52
CA ALA A 74 4.68 2.84 4.78
C ALA A 74 4.45 1.43 4.20
N ILE A 75 3.32 0.81 4.48
CA ILE A 75 2.99 -0.52 3.95
C ILE A 75 2.83 -0.50 2.44
N ALA A 76 2.16 0.51 1.88
CA ALA A 76 2.00 0.65 0.43
C ALA A 76 3.35 0.77 -0.29
N TYR A 77 4.28 1.55 0.25
CA TYR A 77 5.64 1.67 -0.28
C TYR A 77 6.35 0.32 -0.27
N HIS A 78 6.33 -0.42 0.85
CA HIS A 78 6.98 -1.73 0.95
C HIS A 78 6.43 -2.75 -0.04
N LEU A 79 5.11 -2.83 -0.18
CA LEU A 79 4.47 -3.77 -1.10
C LEU A 79 4.72 -3.38 -2.57
N ALA A 80 4.64 -2.08 -2.89
CA ALA A 80 4.95 -1.59 -4.24
C ALA A 80 6.43 -1.77 -4.60
N ALA A 81 7.35 -1.54 -3.66
CA ALA A 81 8.80 -1.78 -3.85
C ALA A 81 9.12 -3.27 -4.10
N ALA A 82 8.32 -4.18 -3.55
CA ALA A 82 8.42 -5.61 -3.83
C ALA A 82 7.85 -6.02 -5.21
N GLY A 83 7.33 -5.06 -5.98
CA GLY A 83 6.76 -5.30 -7.31
C GLY A 83 5.29 -5.72 -7.32
N PHE A 84 4.59 -5.63 -6.19
CA PHE A 84 3.17 -5.94 -6.12
C PHE A 84 2.31 -4.80 -6.69
N GLU A 85 1.25 -5.17 -7.41
CA GLU A 85 0.28 -4.20 -7.92
C GLU A 85 -0.59 -3.69 -6.76
N MET A 86 -0.54 -2.39 -6.47
CA MET A 86 -1.32 -1.78 -5.40
C MET A 86 -2.47 -0.94 -5.98
N LYS A 87 -3.64 -1.04 -5.37
CA LYS A 87 -4.85 -0.30 -5.74
C LYS A 87 -5.43 0.44 -4.55
N LEU A 88 -6.15 1.51 -4.84
CA LEU A 88 -6.91 2.26 -3.85
C LEU A 88 -8.39 1.92 -3.93
N VAL A 89 -9.03 1.92 -2.78
CA VAL A 89 -10.47 1.88 -2.63
C VAL A 89 -10.94 3.25 -2.14
N SER A 90 -11.93 3.81 -2.80
CA SER A 90 -12.53 5.07 -2.37
C SER A 90 -13.33 4.87 -1.08
N SER A 91 -13.15 5.76 -0.10
CA SER A 91 -13.90 5.76 1.17
C SER A 91 -15.42 5.82 0.95
N VAL A 92 -15.85 6.60 -0.03
CA VAL A 92 -17.28 6.69 -0.39
C VAL A 92 -17.81 5.37 -0.95
N SER A 93 -17.07 4.75 -1.87
CA SER A 93 -17.45 3.45 -2.44
C SER A 93 -17.42 2.36 -1.39
N LEU A 94 -16.45 2.39 -0.47
CA LEU A 94 -16.35 1.45 0.66
C LEU A 94 -17.57 1.56 1.58
N ALA A 95 -17.96 2.78 1.96
CA ALA A 95 -19.13 3.02 2.80
C ALA A 95 -20.40 2.49 2.15
N ARG A 96 -20.64 2.81 0.88
CA ARG A 96 -21.81 2.34 0.11
C ARG A 96 -21.84 0.81 -0.03
N THR A 97 -20.68 0.20 -0.31
CA THR A 97 -20.58 -1.25 -0.42
C THR A 97 -20.85 -1.92 0.94
N ARG A 98 -20.34 -1.34 2.03
CA ARG A 98 -20.60 -1.81 3.39
C ARG A 98 -22.10 -1.77 3.73
N GLU A 99 -22.79 -0.67 3.42
CA GLU A 99 -24.23 -0.55 3.60
C GLU A 99 -25.01 -1.60 2.80
N ALA A 100 -24.65 -1.79 1.52
CA ALA A 100 -25.29 -2.78 0.66
C ALA A 100 -25.09 -4.21 1.18
N LEU A 101 -23.90 -4.54 1.67
CA LEU A 101 -23.59 -5.86 2.22
C LEU A 101 -24.21 -6.06 3.61
N HIS A 102 -24.34 -5.01 4.41
CA HIS A 102 -24.94 -5.08 5.76
C HIS A 102 -26.41 -5.46 5.71
N ASN A 103 -27.14 -5.04 4.71
CA ASN A 103 -28.53 -5.45 4.49
C ASN A 103 -28.69 -6.93 4.04
N SER A 104 -27.61 -7.56 3.59
CA SER A 104 -27.61 -8.95 3.07
C SER A 104 -26.87 -9.93 3.98
N TRP A 105 -26.10 -9.47 4.96
CA TRP A 105 -25.30 -10.30 5.84
C TRP A 105 -25.76 -10.22 7.28
N ASP A 106 -26.16 -11.38 7.82
CA ASP A 106 -26.60 -11.54 9.20
C ASP A 106 -25.54 -11.05 10.22
N LYS A 107 -25.97 -10.19 11.14
CA LYS A 107 -25.50 -9.87 12.50
C LYS A 107 -24.00 -9.65 12.79
N ASN A 108 -23.05 -9.90 11.90
CA ASN A 108 -21.64 -9.60 12.11
C ASN A 108 -21.21 -8.52 11.13
N ASP A 109 -20.90 -7.34 11.66
CA ASP A 109 -20.34 -6.22 10.91
C ASP A 109 -19.21 -6.72 9.99
N PRO A 110 -19.33 -6.63 8.65
CA PRO A 110 -18.27 -7.08 7.77
C PRO A 110 -17.03 -6.24 8.05
N LYS A 111 -15.97 -6.91 8.51
CA LYS A 111 -14.70 -6.24 8.82
C LYS A 111 -14.17 -5.56 7.57
N GLY A 112 -13.57 -4.39 7.71
CA GLY A 112 -13.13 -3.55 6.59
C GLY A 112 -12.38 -4.30 5.50
N ALA A 113 -11.44 -5.19 5.85
CA ALA A 113 -10.71 -6.01 4.88
C ALA A 113 -11.62 -6.93 4.03
N GLN A 114 -12.75 -7.41 4.55
CA GLN A 114 -13.70 -8.23 3.78
C GLN A 114 -14.42 -7.41 2.73
N VAL A 115 -14.82 -6.20 3.07
CA VAL A 115 -15.47 -5.28 2.12
C VAL A 115 -14.50 -4.87 1.03
N ILE A 116 -13.24 -4.55 1.39
CA ILE A 116 -12.19 -4.23 0.42
C ILE A 116 -11.96 -5.42 -0.54
N LEU A 117 -11.87 -6.64 -0.01
CA LEU A 117 -11.69 -7.82 -0.85
C LEU A 117 -12.86 -8.01 -1.83
N HIS A 118 -14.09 -7.86 -1.36
CA HIS A 118 -15.27 -7.90 -2.21
C HIS A 118 -15.22 -6.85 -3.34
N MET A 119 -14.81 -5.62 -3.01
CA MET A 119 -14.63 -4.57 -4.03
C MET A 119 -13.55 -4.90 -5.05
N MET A 120 -12.48 -5.60 -4.64
CA MET A 120 -11.46 -6.11 -5.56
C MET A 120 -12.04 -7.18 -6.50
N GLU A 121 -12.84 -8.09 -5.98
CA GLU A 121 -13.48 -9.18 -6.74
C GLU A 121 -14.45 -8.64 -7.81
N ILE A 122 -15.20 -7.59 -7.50
CA ILE A 122 -16.12 -6.94 -8.46
C ILE A 122 -15.44 -5.87 -9.33
N GLY A 123 -14.12 -5.65 -9.17
CA GLY A 123 -13.38 -4.68 -9.98
C GLY A 123 -13.58 -3.20 -9.61
N ASN A 124 -14.20 -2.90 -8.47
CA ASN A 124 -14.45 -1.52 -8.01
C ASN A 124 -13.25 -0.96 -7.22
N THR A 125 -12.12 -0.85 -7.88
CA THR A 125 -10.87 -0.32 -7.32
C THR A 125 -10.22 0.67 -8.28
N GLN A 126 -9.45 1.62 -7.74
CA GLN A 126 -8.73 2.62 -8.50
C GLN A 126 -7.23 2.31 -8.52
N PHE A 127 -6.53 2.70 -9.59
CA PHE A 127 -5.08 2.58 -9.61
C PHE A 127 -4.45 3.51 -8.57
N TYR A 128 -3.49 2.98 -7.84
CA TYR A 128 -2.65 3.79 -6.99
C TYR A 128 -1.51 4.37 -7.83
N HIS A 129 -1.58 5.68 -8.09
CA HIS A 129 -0.47 6.41 -8.66
C HIS A 129 0.45 6.87 -7.53
N ASP A 130 1.53 6.16 -7.35
CA ASP A 130 2.60 6.60 -6.46
C ASP A 130 3.38 7.72 -7.17
N HIS A 131 3.15 8.96 -6.77
CA HIS A 131 3.89 10.11 -7.29
C HIS A 131 5.41 9.99 -7.09
N TRP A 132 5.86 9.13 -6.18
CA TRP A 132 7.27 8.89 -5.91
C TRP A 132 7.93 7.97 -6.96
N ARG A 133 7.17 7.13 -7.66
CA ARG A 133 7.67 6.30 -8.76
C ARG A 133 7.73 7.03 -10.10
N ALA A 134 6.99 8.13 -10.25
CA ALA A 134 6.98 8.94 -11.46
C ALA A 134 8.12 9.97 -11.51
N ALA A 135 8.89 10.14 -10.43
CA ALA A 135 10.09 10.93 -10.47
C ALA A 135 11.17 10.16 -11.24
N PRO A 136 11.61 10.64 -12.43
CA PRO A 136 12.76 10.04 -13.09
C PRO A 136 13.93 10.10 -12.12
N THR A 137 14.71 9.04 -12.07
CA THR A 137 15.91 8.86 -11.24
C THR A 137 17.04 9.79 -11.71
N THR A 138 16.76 11.08 -11.82
CA THR A 138 17.78 12.12 -11.79
C THR A 138 17.80 12.66 -10.37
N PHE A 139 18.44 11.91 -9.50
CA PHE A 139 18.95 12.47 -8.26
C PHE A 139 19.99 13.52 -8.69
N ARG A 140 19.52 14.73 -8.98
CA ARG A 140 20.39 15.88 -9.05
C ARG A 140 20.98 16.02 -7.67
N SER A 141 22.27 15.69 -7.60
CA SER A 141 23.11 15.99 -6.45
C SER A 141 22.71 17.34 -5.87
N CYS A 142 22.32 17.33 -4.60
CA CYS A 142 22.09 18.54 -3.83
C CYS A 142 23.27 19.48 -4.05
N PRO A 143 23.10 20.71 -4.50
CA PRO A 143 24.22 21.62 -4.61
C PRO A 143 24.82 21.79 -3.21
N LYS A 144 26.12 21.54 -3.11
CA LYS A 144 26.89 21.77 -1.89
C LYS A 144 26.58 23.19 -1.41
N PRO A 145 26.37 23.41 -0.10
CA PRO A 145 26.22 24.77 0.41
C PRO A 145 27.45 25.56 0.00
N MET A 146 27.25 26.69 -0.63
CA MET A 146 28.29 27.66 -0.90
C MET A 146 28.91 28.05 0.45
N THR A 147 30.13 27.63 0.69
CA THR A 147 30.96 28.22 1.73
C THR A 147 31.19 29.68 1.35
N SER A 148 30.50 30.57 2.01
CA SER A 148 30.81 32.00 1.92
C SER A 148 32.21 32.21 2.46
N SER A 149 33.14 32.53 1.56
CA SER A 149 34.42 33.06 1.91
C SER A 149 34.22 34.40 2.62
N LEU A 150 34.30 34.38 3.95
CA LEU A 150 34.45 35.57 4.74
C LEU A 150 35.79 36.24 4.38
N ASN A 151 35.69 37.37 3.74
CA ASN A 151 36.80 38.21 3.41
C ASN A 151 37.25 38.97 4.70
N PRO A 152 38.43 38.73 5.29
CA PRO A 152 38.90 39.45 6.46
C PRO A 152 39.72 40.65 6.04
N ARG A 153 39.10 41.77 5.68
CA ARG A 153 39.77 43.07 5.58
C ARG A 153 38.84 44.21 6.03
N LEU A 154 38.79 44.40 7.34
CA LEU A 154 38.46 45.70 7.87
C LEU A 154 39.65 46.17 8.74
N ASN A 155 40.54 46.92 8.11
CA ASN A 155 41.55 47.71 8.77
C ASN A 155 40.86 48.86 9.54
N PHE A 156 40.89 48.82 10.85
CA PHE A 156 40.64 50.01 11.64
C PHE A 156 41.95 50.76 11.80
N GLY A 157 42.07 51.84 11.09
CA GLY A 157 43.12 52.85 11.27
C GLY A 157 42.96 53.50 12.65
N THR A 158 44.04 53.46 13.41
CA THR A 158 44.21 54.22 14.63
C THR A 158 44.43 55.68 14.25
N ALA A 159 43.55 56.54 14.75
CA ALA A 159 43.79 58.00 14.75
C ALA A 159 44.40 58.38 16.09
N SER A 160 45.51 59.07 16.01
CA SER A 160 46.19 59.77 17.12
C SER A 160 45.38 60.94 17.58
#